data_a9486c36f0cea6db2b0c17ec3aa77149
#
_entry.id   a9486c36f0cea6db2b0c17ec3aa77149
#
_cell.length_a   1.000
_cell.length_b   1.000
_cell.length_c   1.000
_cell.angle_alpha   90.00
_cell.angle_beta   90.00
_cell.angle_gamma   90.00
#
_symmetry.space_group_name_H-M   'P 1'
#
loop_
_entity.id
_entity.type
_entity.pdbx_description
1 polymer ?
#
loop_
_entity_poly.entity_id
_entity_poly.type
_entity_poly.pdbx_seq_one_letter_code
_entity_poly.pdbx_strand_id
1 'polypeptide(L)'
;MKRREFVSWVGVSGVMSNLPATITACGQQTTTSEVPSAPSVPAAAPRSDGFEVAGTVADLDKNGYLLNEKMSLGKTLIVRETDNQIVAVDPTCTHAGCTVEWNANQTFICPCHASKFANDGKLLQGPATQALALYTAKIEGDQVLVKKG
;
A
#
# COMPACT_ATOMS: atom_id res chain seq x y z
N MET A 1 5.62 29.89 23.13
CA MET A 1 5.04 31.22 22.94
C MET A 1 5.30 31.64 21.51
N LYS A 2 4.26 31.65 20.66
CA LYS A 2 3.87 32.71 19.71
C LYS A 2 2.68 32.19 18.92
N ARG A 3 1.53 32.66 19.32
CA ARG A 3 0.27 32.73 18.55
C ARG A 3 0.43 33.84 17.52
N ARG A 4 -0.25 33.74 16.42
CA ARG A 4 -0.70 34.84 15.50
C ARG A 4 -0.63 34.33 14.06
N GLU A 5 -1.58 34.51 13.17
CA GLU A 5 -2.80 35.28 13.16
C GLU A 5 -3.74 34.71 12.13
N PHE A 6 -4.99 34.71 12.50
CA PHE A 6 -6.16 34.47 11.65
C PHE A 6 -6.46 35.77 10.92
N VAL A 7 -6.40 35.82 9.61
CA VAL A 7 -6.90 36.95 8.83
C VAL A 7 -8.09 36.49 8.01
N SER A 8 -9.23 36.88 8.52
CA SER A 8 -10.54 36.93 7.89
C SER A 8 -10.51 37.89 6.69
N TRP A 9 -10.93 37.44 5.53
CA TRP A 9 -11.32 38.32 4.43
C TRP A 9 -12.79 38.07 4.11
N VAL A 10 -13.61 38.96 4.65
CA VAL A 10 -14.99 39.24 4.24
C VAL A 10 -14.92 40.35 3.20
N GLY A 11 -15.46 40.14 2.04
CA GLY A 11 -15.63 41.12 0.99
C GLY A 11 -16.98 40.93 0.28
N VAL A 12 -17.92 41.77 0.67
CA VAL A 12 -19.30 41.95 0.23
C VAL A 12 -19.34 42.75 -1.09
N SER A 13 -20.35 42.46 -1.89
CA SER A 13 -21.13 43.29 -2.83
C SER A 13 -21.30 42.54 -4.17
N GLY A 14 -22.42 42.07 -4.63
CA GLY A 14 -23.72 42.73 -4.72
C GLY A 14 -23.89 43.41 -6.08
N VAL A 15 -24.64 42.81 -7.03
CA VAL A 15 -25.60 43.53 -7.90
C VAL A 15 -26.53 42.52 -8.59
N MET A 16 -27.83 42.81 -8.46
CA MET A 16 -28.96 42.19 -9.14
C MET A 16 -28.95 42.52 -10.64
N SER A 17 -29.40 41.60 -11.46
CA SER A 17 -30.21 41.95 -12.66
C SER A 17 -30.98 40.75 -13.20
N ASN A 18 -32.24 41.04 -13.41
CA ASN A 18 -33.38 40.26 -13.82
C ASN A 18 -33.28 39.43 -15.09
N LEU A 19 -34.00 38.32 -15.04
CA LEU A 19 -34.76 37.46 -15.97
C LEU A 19 -35.06 38.01 -17.41
N PRO A 20 -35.33 37.10 -18.44
CA PRO A 20 -36.48 36.20 -18.32
C PRO A 20 -36.26 34.76 -18.82
N ALA A 21 -37.21 33.94 -18.43
CA ALA A 21 -37.42 32.55 -18.75
C ALA A 21 -37.61 32.28 -20.26
N THR A 22 -37.03 31.21 -20.76
CA THR A 22 -37.62 30.40 -21.85
C THR A 22 -37.38 28.92 -21.53
N ILE A 23 -38.49 28.26 -21.34
CA ILE A 23 -38.63 26.81 -21.20
C ILE A 23 -38.53 26.22 -22.60
N THR A 24 -37.61 25.27 -22.80
CA THR A 24 -37.82 24.29 -23.89
C THR A 24 -36.98 23.03 -23.63
N ALA A 25 -37.74 21.95 -23.42
CA ALA A 25 -37.54 20.56 -23.77
C ALA A 25 -36.27 19.81 -23.33
N CYS A 26 -36.56 18.81 -22.51
CA CYS A 26 -36.02 17.43 -22.49
C CYS A 26 -34.72 17.17 -23.23
N GLY A 27 -33.66 17.01 -22.50
CA GLY A 27 -32.46 16.30 -22.88
C GLY A 27 -31.91 15.66 -21.59
N GLN A 28 -32.19 14.38 -21.39
CA GLN A 28 -31.53 13.56 -20.40
C GLN A 28 -30.02 13.53 -20.70
N GLN A 29 -29.27 14.38 -20.04
CA GLN A 29 -27.84 14.19 -19.91
C GLN A 29 -27.62 13.32 -18.69
N THR A 30 -27.48 12.04 -18.92
CA THR A 30 -26.81 11.13 -18.00
C THR A 30 -25.39 11.63 -17.81
N THR A 31 -25.17 12.39 -16.74
CA THR A 31 -23.82 12.66 -16.24
C THR A 31 -23.30 11.34 -15.68
N THR A 32 -22.67 10.55 -16.53
CA THR A 32 -21.79 9.48 -16.11
C THR A 32 -20.65 10.14 -15.35
N SER A 33 -20.72 10.10 -14.03
CA SER A 33 -19.56 10.38 -13.19
C SER A 33 -18.52 9.32 -13.52
N GLU A 34 -17.58 9.68 -14.37
CA GLU A 34 -16.34 8.93 -14.53
C GLU A 34 -15.62 8.99 -13.19
N VAL A 35 -15.82 7.96 -12.40
CA VAL A 35 -14.89 7.59 -11.33
C VAL A 35 -13.57 7.28 -12.03
N PRO A 36 -12.47 7.99 -11.75
CA PRO A 36 -11.19 7.63 -12.33
C PRO A 36 -10.90 6.19 -11.92
N SER A 37 -10.97 5.28 -12.87
CA SER A 37 -10.54 3.90 -12.70
C SER A 37 -9.12 3.93 -12.20
N ALA A 38 -8.91 3.41 -10.99
CA ALA A 38 -7.59 3.08 -10.51
C ALA A 38 -6.90 2.23 -11.57
N PRO A 39 -5.61 2.46 -11.88
CA PRO A 39 -4.90 1.67 -12.85
C PRO A 39 -4.98 0.20 -12.44
N SER A 40 -5.76 -0.57 -13.19
CA SER A 40 -5.79 -2.01 -13.07
C SER A 40 -4.40 -2.50 -13.45
N VAL A 41 -3.65 -2.97 -12.46
CA VAL A 41 -2.40 -3.70 -12.67
C VAL A 41 -2.75 -4.87 -13.59
N PRO A 42 -2.17 -4.99 -14.79
CA PRO A 42 -2.46 -6.12 -15.65
C PRO A 42 -2.08 -7.38 -14.88
N ALA A 43 -3.04 -8.30 -14.74
CA ALA A 43 -2.78 -9.62 -14.20
C ALA A 43 -1.65 -10.23 -15.03
N ALA A 44 -0.46 -10.29 -14.48
CA ALA A 44 0.69 -10.84 -15.17
C ALA A 44 0.39 -12.30 -15.48
N ALA A 45 0.59 -12.70 -16.73
CA ALA A 45 0.47 -14.08 -17.17
C ALA A 45 1.33 -14.99 -16.26
N PRO A 46 0.89 -16.22 -15.97
CA PRO A 46 1.65 -17.13 -15.13
C PRO A 46 3.03 -17.33 -15.71
N ARG A 47 4.06 -16.97 -14.93
CA ARG A 47 5.47 -17.10 -15.31
C ARG A 47 5.93 -18.54 -15.15
N SER A 48 6.71 -19.04 -16.10
CA SER A 48 7.28 -20.39 -16.05
C SER A 48 8.40 -20.53 -15.01
N ASP A 49 8.91 -19.40 -14.47
CA ASP A 49 10.00 -19.37 -13.47
C ASP A 49 9.50 -19.47 -12.01
N GLY A 50 8.17 -19.60 -11.82
CA GLY A 50 7.54 -19.74 -10.52
C GLY A 50 7.46 -18.42 -9.71
N PHE A 51 7.86 -17.29 -10.30
CA PHE A 51 7.69 -15.99 -9.68
C PHE A 51 6.30 -15.42 -9.95
N GLU A 52 5.74 -14.77 -8.94
CA GLU A 52 4.49 -14.02 -9.03
C GLU A 52 4.76 -12.54 -8.81
N VAL A 53 3.97 -11.67 -9.45
CA VAL A 53 4.05 -10.23 -9.26
C VAL A 53 3.38 -9.88 -7.93
N ALA A 54 4.16 -9.35 -7.00
CA ALA A 54 3.69 -8.91 -5.69
C ALA A 54 3.20 -7.45 -5.69
N GLY A 55 3.75 -6.62 -6.59
CA GLY A 55 3.42 -5.21 -6.73
C GLY A 55 4.41 -4.47 -7.60
N THR A 56 4.42 -3.15 -7.54
CA THR A 56 5.35 -2.30 -8.29
C THR A 56 6.44 -1.73 -7.39
N VAL A 57 7.58 -1.39 -8.00
CA VAL A 57 8.67 -0.70 -7.31
C VAL A 57 8.20 0.66 -6.82
N ALA A 58 7.37 1.37 -7.60
CA ALA A 58 6.82 2.66 -7.23
C ALA A 58 5.95 2.60 -5.96
N ASP A 59 5.15 1.55 -5.79
CA ASP A 59 4.35 1.34 -4.58
C ASP A 59 5.23 1.00 -3.37
N LEU A 60 6.27 0.19 -3.58
CA LEU A 60 7.26 -0.14 -2.56
C LEU A 60 7.99 1.12 -2.07
N ASP A 61 8.43 1.98 -2.99
CA ASP A 61 9.15 3.21 -2.67
C ASP A 61 8.26 4.23 -1.97
N LYS A 62 7.00 4.34 -2.40
CA LYS A 62 6.03 5.26 -1.83
C LYS A 62 5.64 4.89 -0.39
N ASN A 63 5.45 3.61 -0.12
CA ASN A 63 4.93 3.14 1.16
C ASN A 63 6.04 2.62 2.10
N GLY A 64 7.24 2.34 1.58
CA GLY A 64 8.33 1.68 2.29
C GLY A 64 8.15 0.17 2.44
N TYR A 65 7.00 -0.37 2.08
CA TYR A 65 6.69 -1.79 2.07
C TYR A 65 5.56 -2.13 1.09
N LEU A 66 5.45 -3.41 0.73
CA LEU A 66 4.31 -3.97 0.00
C LEU A 66 3.72 -5.12 0.81
N LEU A 67 2.43 -5.09 1.08
CA LEU A 67 1.68 -6.21 1.64
C LEU A 67 0.72 -6.75 0.58
N ASN A 68 0.90 -7.98 0.18
CA ASN A 68 -0.01 -8.67 -0.74
C ASN A 68 -0.56 -9.93 -0.06
N GLU A 69 -1.87 -9.97 0.14
CA GLU A 69 -2.56 -11.06 0.82
C GLU A 69 -3.23 -12.07 -0.14
N LYS A 70 -3.13 -11.81 -1.45
CA LYS A 70 -3.87 -12.55 -2.49
C LYS A 70 -2.97 -13.35 -3.43
N MET A 71 -1.71 -13.56 -3.07
CA MET A 71 -0.78 -14.34 -3.88
C MET A 71 -1.09 -15.84 -3.74
N SER A 72 -0.76 -16.63 -4.75
CA SER A 72 -0.97 -18.09 -4.68
C SER A 72 -0.08 -18.75 -3.62
N LEU A 73 1.06 -18.14 -3.30
CA LEU A 73 1.96 -18.57 -2.24
C LEU A 73 1.52 -18.17 -0.82
N GLY A 74 0.44 -17.38 -0.70
CA GLY A 74 -0.08 -16.87 0.56
C GLY A 74 0.21 -15.39 0.77
N LYS A 75 0.04 -14.92 2.02
CA LYS A 75 0.38 -13.54 2.39
C LYS A 75 1.88 -13.29 2.23
N THR A 76 2.21 -12.12 1.73
CA THR A 76 3.60 -11.73 1.51
C THR A 76 3.80 -10.26 1.89
N LEU A 77 4.79 -10.01 2.72
CA LEU A 77 5.21 -8.66 3.10
C LEU A 77 6.63 -8.44 2.58
N ILE A 78 6.79 -7.44 1.73
CA ILE A 78 8.05 -7.10 1.09
C ILE A 78 8.50 -5.75 1.62
N VAL A 79 9.75 -5.64 1.99
CA VAL A 79 10.39 -4.41 2.47
C VAL A 79 11.68 -4.16 1.73
N ARG A 80 12.09 -2.90 1.66
CA ARG A 80 13.38 -2.54 1.10
C ARG A 80 14.45 -2.61 2.20
N GLU A 81 15.48 -3.40 1.98
CA GLU A 81 16.63 -3.47 2.89
C GLU A 81 17.70 -2.43 2.50
N THR A 82 17.97 -2.30 1.22
CA THR A 82 18.85 -1.27 0.61
C THR A 82 18.24 -0.82 -0.72
N ASP A 83 18.83 0.16 -1.37
CA ASP A 83 18.33 0.69 -2.66
C ASP A 83 18.07 -0.41 -3.71
N ASN A 84 18.88 -1.47 -3.70
CA ASN A 84 18.79 -2.57 -4.67
C ASN A 84 18.40 -3.91 -4.05
N GLN A 85 18.22 -3.98 -2.73
CA GLN A 85 17.88 -5.23 -2.04
C GLN A 85 16.51 -5.14 -1.39
N ILE A 86 15.74 -6.18 -1.62
CA ILE A 86 14.41 -6.35 -1.02
C ILE A 86 14.36 -7.67 -0.26
N VAL A 87 13.61 -7.69 0.81
CA VAL A 87 13.32 -8.88 1.59
C VAL A 87 11.82 -9.14 1.54
N ALA A 88 11.43 -10.38 1.30
CA ALA A 88 10.06 -10.83 1.33
C ALA A 88 9.89 -11.90 2.40
N VAL A 89 8.88 -11.71 3.25
CA VAL A 89 8.56 -12.63 4.34
C VAL A 89 7.11 -13.07 4.28
N ASP A 90 6.82 -14.24 4.83
CA ASP A 90 5.46 -14.56 5.27
C ASP A 90 5.17 -13.71 6.51
N PRO A 91 4.21 -12.79 6.47
CA PRO A 91 3.93 -11.91 7.60
C PRO A 91 3.17 -12.60 8.73
N THR A 92 3.03 -13.91 8.70
CA THR A 92 2.34 -14.67 9.73
C THR A 92 3.24 -14.85 10.96
N CYS A 93 2.88 -14.20 12.06
CA CYS A 93 3.61 -14.30 13.32
C CYS A 93 3.65 -15.74 13.82
N THR A 94 4.86 -16.23 14.08
CA THR A 94 5.10 -17.63 14.50
C THR A 94 4.66 -17.95 15.93
N HIS A 95 4.13 -16.96 16.70
CA HIS A 95 3.51 -17.19 17.98
C HIS A 95 2.05 -17.65 17.87
N ALA A 96 1.20 -16.84 17.25
CA ALA A 96 -0.25 -17.05 17.24
C ALA A 96 -0.91 -16.72 15.89
N GLY A 97 -0.13 -16.59 14.82
CA GLY A 97 -0.67 -16.41 13.45
C GLY A 97 -1.16 -15.00 13.11
N CYS A 98 -0.96 -14.01 13.98
CA CYS A 98 -1.29 -12.62 13.66
C CYS A 98 -0.40 -12.10 12.53
N THR A 99 -0.92 -11.22 11.68
CA THR A 99 -0.11 -10.56 10.66
C THR A 99 0.81 -9.52 11.31
N VAL A 100 2.12 -9.62 11.05
CA VAL A 100 3.10 -8.63 11.52
C VAL A 100 3.03 -7.37 10.68
N GLU A 101 3.41 -6.25 11.28
CA GLU A 101 3.46 -4.93 10.65
C GLU A 101 4.90 -4.47 10.49
N TRP A 102 5.18 -3.77 9.39
CA TRP A 102 6.47 -3.13 9.17
C TRP A 102 6.56 -1.82 9.95
N ASN A 103 7.69 -1.61 10.63
CA ASN A 103 7.95 -0.42 11.42
C ASN A 103 9.13 0.37 10.84
N ALA A 104 9.08 1.70 10.98
CA ALA A 104 10.12 2.63 10.53
C ALA A 104 11.53 2.34 11.10
N ASN A 105 11.63 1.59 12.20
CA ASN A 105 12.92 1.13 12.77
C ASN A 105 13.46 -0.12 12.07
N GLN A 106 13.00 -0.43 10.87
CA GLN A 106 13.39 -1.60 10.08
C GLN A 106 13.19 -2.93 10.81
N THR A 107 12.07 -3.05 11.50
CA THR A 107 11.66 -4.27 12.20
C THR A 107 10.22 -4.63 11.86
N PHE A 108 9.91 -5.92 11.91
CA PHE A 108 8.53 -6.38 11.90
C PHE A 108 8.05 -6.52 13.34
N ILE A 109 6.86 -6.02 13.62
CA ILE A 109 6.25 -6.06 14.95
C ILE A 109 4.90 -6.77 14.86
N CYS A 110 4.68 -7.75 15.72
CA CYS A 110 3.40 -8.41 15.84
C CYS A 110 2.48 -7.58 16.77
N PRO A 111 1.33 -7.08 16.29
CA PRO A 111 0.46 -6.23 17.11
C PRO A 111 -0.23 -6.99 18.24
N CYS A 112 -0.33 -8.31 18.15
CA CYS A 112 -1.05 -9.12 19.15
C CYS A 112 -0.30 -9.24 20.47
N HIS A 113 1.00 -9.56 20.43
CA HIS A 113 1.79 -9.84 21.64
C HIS A 113 3.21 -9.23 21.57
N ALA A 114 3.41 -8.24 20.71
CA ALA A 114 4.64 -7.48 20.58
C ALA A 114 5.93 -8.30 20.29
N SER A 115 5.79 -9.48 19.65
CA SER A 115 6.96 -10.17 19.10
C SER A 115 7.62 -9.29 18.05
N LYS A 116 8.95 -9.23 18.04
CA LYS A 116 9.73 -8.42 17.10
C LYS A 116 10.67 -9.29 16.28
N PHE A 117 10.76 -8.94 15.00
CA PHE A 117 11.64 -9.62 14.05
C PHE A 117 12.46 -8.58 13.29
N ALA A 118 13.69 -8.91 12.98
CA ALA A 118 14.56 -8.09 12.15
C ALA A 118 14.03 -8.01 10.70
N ASN A 119 14.60 -7.10 9.91
CA ASN A 119 14.26 -6.96 8.48
C ASN A 119 14.51 -8.24 7.67
N ASP A 120 15.45 -9.09 8.09
CA ASP A 120 15.76 -10.40 7.52
C ASP A 120 14.87 -11.54 8.09
N GLY A 121 13.82 -11.23 8.82
CA GLY A 121 12.88 -12.18 9.40
C GLY A 121 13.34 -12.87 10.69
N LYS A 122 14.59 -12.65 11.15
CA LYS A 122 15.07 -13.26 12.39
C LYS A 122 14.33 -12.78 13.61
N LEU A 123 14.07 -13.68 14.54
CA LEU A 123 13.43 -13.33 15.81
C LEU A 123 14.37 -12.48 16.68
N LEU A 124 13.90 -11.31 17.10
CA LEU A 124 14.60 -10.41 18.02
C LEU A 124 14.02 -10.48 19.44
N GLN A 125 12.68 -10.60 19.55
CA GLN A 125 11.97 -10.59 20.84
C GLN A 125 10.71 -11.45 20.73
N GLY A 126 10.54 -12.36 21.72
CA GLY A 126 9.33 -13.18 21.88
C GLY A 126 8.08 -12.38 22.29
N PRO A 127 6.93 -13.06 22.41
CA PRO A 127 6.79 -14.49 22.71
C PRO A 127 6.89 -15.48 21.53
N ALA A 128 7.02 -15.03 20.28
CA ALA A 128 7.35 -15.95 19.18
C ALA A 128 8.64 -16.73 19.49
N THR A 129 8.77 -17.91 18.94
CA THR A 129 9.93 -18.81 19.18
C THR A 129 10.72 -19.14 17.92
N GLN A 130 10.22 -18.73 16.75
CA GLN A 130 10.82 -19.00 15.47
C GLN A 130 10.85 -17.73 14.61
N ALA A 131 11.80 -17.67 13.67
CA ALA A 131 11.87 -16.62 12.66
C ALA A 131 10.64 -16.64 11.72
N LEU A 132 10.40 -15.54 11.02
CA LEU A 132 9.45 -15.50 9.91
C LEU A 132 9.99 -16.32 8.73
N ALA A 133 9.11 -16.98 8.00
CA ALA A 133 9.50 -17.66 6.77
C ALA A 133 9.86 -16.64 5.69
N LEU A 134 10.95 -16.92 4.97
CA LEU A 134 11.45 -16.07 3.88
C LEU A 134 10.95 -16.58 2.53
N TYR A 135 10.68 -15.65 1.64
CA TYR A 135 10.45 -15.89 0.23
C TYR A 135 11.61 -15.38 -0.60
N THR A 136 11.83 -15.96 -1.76
CA THR A 136 12.78 -15.43 -2.73
C THR A 136 12.13 -14.23 -3.44
N ALA A 137 12.77 -13.07 -3.40
CA ALA A 137 12.28 -11.87 -4.06
C ALA A 137 13.30 -11.27 -5.01
N LYS A 138 12.84 -10.63 -6.06
CA LYS A 138 13.66 -9.86 -7.02
C LYS A 138 12.89 -8.69 -7.58
N ILE A 139 13.61 -7.68 -8.05
CA ILE A 139 13.08 -6.59 -8.87
C ILE A 139 13.40 -6.90 -10.34
N GLU A 140 12.41 -6.75 -11.20
CA GLU A 140 12.53 -6.90 -12.64
C GLU A 140 11.79 -5.78 -13.35
N GLY A 141 12.55 -4.82 -13.88
CA GLY A 141 11.96 -3.58 -14.39
C GLY A 141 11.31 -2.76 -13.27
N ASP A 142 10.03 -2.53 -13.39
CA ASP A 142 9.19 -1.82 -12.41
C ASP A 142 8.39 -2.76 -11.50
N GLN A 143 8.60 -4.06 -11.63
CA GLN A 143 7.85 -5.07 -10.90
C GLN A 143 8.67 -5.70 -9.77
N VAL A 144 7.99 -5.93 -8.65
CA VAL A 144 8.48 -6.73 -7.53
C VAL A 144 7.93 -8.13 -7.67
N LEU A 145 8.82 -9.10 -7.74
CA LEU A 145 8.51 -10.51 -7.99
C LEU A 145 8.90 -11.35 -6.79
N VAL A 146 8.05 -12.30 -6.44
CA VAL A 146 8.25 -13.19 -5.29
C VAL A 146 7.94 -14.63 -5.68
N LYS A 147 8.70 -15.58 -5.13
CA LYS A 147 8.39 -17.02 -5.17
C LYS A 147 8.65 -17.67 -3.83
N LYS A 148 8.01 -18.80 -3.61
CA LYS A 148 8.29 -19.63 -2.44
C LYS A 148 9.73 -20.14 -2.52
N GLY A 149 10.46 -19.98 -1.42
CA GLY A 149 11.83 -20.48 -1.27
C GLY A 149 11.87 -21.98 -1.12
#